data_56e8427d78ce1005e5afdfcf3c8f4483
#
_entry.id   56e8427d78ce1005e5afdfcf3c8f4483
#
_cell.length_a   1.000
_cell.length_b   1.000
_cell.length_c   1.000
_cell.angle_alpha   90.00
_cell.angle_beta   90.00
_cell.angle_gamma   90.00
#
_symmetry.space_group_name_H-M   'P 1'
#
loop_
_entity.id
_entity.type
_entity.pdbx_description
1 polymer ?
#
loop_
_entity_poly.entity_id
_entity_poly.type
_entity_poly.pdbx_seq_one_letter_code
_entity_poly.pdbx_strand_id
1 'polypeptide(L)'
;MYTKSNNHRYRKSIILSIYILLILLVFFRYFKLQILDYSKYQEKAGNNSLRRIELEAPRGIIYDLNNKPIVDNQFIYDLNIIPKDFDSKTFNYDLMYKIAGINGSTIDSIVSFNSNSIKKFKPVLIGRNIDLETKSKLEENKLDLKGLYFSNSQIRTYIMDCNLSHVLGYLRKKESLIGFSGVEKYYQNELKGIX
;
A
#
# COMPACT_ATOMS: atom_id res chain seq x y z
N MET A 1 64.74 -48.66 -8.99
CA MET A 1 63.59 -48.88 -8.12
C MET A 1 63.32 -47.57 -7.39
N TYR A 2 62.23 -46.86 -7.59
CA TYR A 2 61.64 -45.64 -7.07
C TYR A 2 61.27 -44.63 -8.16
N THR A 3 60.09 -44.84 -8.77
CA THR A 3 59.43 -43.80 -9.57
C THR A 3 57.93 -43.66 -9.23
N LYS A 4 57.54 -44.14 -8.02
CA LYS A 4 56.12 -44.17 -7.65
C LYS A 4 55.67 -42.97 -6.82
N SER A 5 56.57 -42.13 -6.30
CA SER A 5 56.25 -41.02 -5.36
C SER A 5 55.72 -39.74 -6.04
N ASN A 6 56.14 -39.41 -7.27
CA ASN A 6 55.80 -38.17 -7.93
C ASN A 6 54.33 -38.13 -8.41
N ASN A 7 53.73 -39.26 -8.78
CA ASN A 7 52.37 -39.31 -9.30
C ASN A 7 51.30 -38.91 -8.26
N HIS A 8 51.53 -39.22 -6.97
CA HIS A 8 50.59 -38.84 -5.89
C HIS A 8 50.61 -37.32 -5.60
N ARG A 9 51.75 -36.66 -5.72
CA ARG A 9 51.86 -35.25 -5.53
C ARG A 9 51.14 -34.44 -6.67
N TYR A 10 51.32 -34.89 -7.91
CA TYR A 10 50.63 -34.25 -9.08
C TYR A 10 49.11 -34.45 -8.98
N ARG A 11 48.63 -35.60 -8.58
CA ARG A 11 47.19 -35.86 -8.42
C ARG A 11 46.60 -34.97 -7.33
N LYS A 12 47.26 -34.83 -6.16
CA LYS A 12 46.85 -33.95 -5.07
C LYS A 12 46.81 -32.50 -5.54
N SER A 13 47.80 -32.06 -6.26
CA SER A 13 47.90 -30.69 -6.78
C SER A 13 46.77 -30.40 -7.79
N ILE A 14 46.44 -31.32 -8.66
CA ILE A 14 45.33 -31.19 -9.64
C ILE A 14 43.99 -31.09 -8.90
N ILE A 15 43.76 -31.96 -7.92
CA ILE A 15 42.52 -31.94 -7.13
C ILE A 15 42.39 -30.61 -6.36
N LEU A 16 43.47 -30.15 -5.75
CA LEU A 16 43.52 -28.87 -5.05
C LEU A 16 43.23 -27.70 -5.97
N SER A 17 43.81 -27.70 -7.19
CA SER A 17 43.57 -26.65 -8.21
C SER A 17 42.10 -26.61 -8.63
N ILE A 18 41.48 -27.79 -8.86
CA ILE A 18 40.06 -27.88 -9.21
C ILE A 18 39.21 -27.34 -8.06
N TYR A 19 39.53 -27.68 -6.84
CA TYR A 19 38.82 -27.22 -5.64
C TYR A 19 38.91 -25.69 -5.49
N ILE A 20 40.11 -25.11 -5.66
CA ILE A 20 40.31 -23.67 -5.63
C ILE A 20 39.52 -22.98 -6.75
N LEU A 21 39.52 -23.56 -7.95
CA LEU A 21 38.76 -23.01 -9.09
C LEU A 21 37.26 -22.99 -8.80
N LEU A 22 36.70 -24.05 -8.20
CA LEU A 22 35.30 -24.12 -7.82
C LEU A 22 34.95 -23.06 -6.76
N ILE A 23 35.78 -22.91 -5.75
CA ILE A 23 35.60 -21.86 -4.69
C ILE A 23 35.60 -20.47 -5.35
N LEU A 24 36.52 -20.23 -6.27
CA LEU A 24 36.66 -18.95 -6.95
C LEU A 24 35.44 -18.65 -7.83
N LEU A 25 34.87 -19.67 -8.49
CA LEU A 25 33.65 -19.58 -9.27
C LEU A 25 32.44 -19.20 -8.39
N VAL A 26 32.30 -19.86 -7.25
CA VAL A 26 31.22 -19.57 -6.26
C VAL A 26 31.39 -18.13 -5.72
N PHE A 27 32.62 -17.76 -5.40
CA PHE A 27 32.94 -16.41 -4.89
C PHE A 27 32.53 -15.32 -5.91
N PHE A 28 32.90 -15.49 -7.18
CA PHE A 28 32.51 -14.56 -8.23
C PHE A 28 30.99 -14.46 -8.41
N ARG A 29 30.31 -15.59 -8.28
CA ARG A 29 28.84 -15.64 -8.36
C ARG A 29 28.19 -14.85 -7.20
N TYR A 30 28.67 -15.05 -5.99
CA TYR A 30 28.23 -14.30 -4.81
C TYR A 30 28.54 -12.81 -4.91
N PHE A 31 29.74 -12.48 -5.34
CA PHE A 31 30.15 -11.08 -5.56
C PHE A 31 29.21 -10.36 -6.53
N LYS A 32 28.88 -11.01 -7.65
CA LYS A 32 27.95 -10.47 -8.63
C LYS A 32 26.56 -10.23 -8.01
N LEU A 33 26.01 -11.23 -7.31
CA LEU A 33 24.71 -11.15 -6.68
C LEU A 33 24.63 -10.09 -5.57
N GLN A 34 25.69 -9.99 -4.75
CA GLN A 34 25.68 -9.12 -3.57
C GLN A 34 26.04 -7.67 -3.88
N ILE A 35 26.86 -7.44 -4.89
CA ILE A 35 27.37 -6.10 -5.18
C ILE A 35 26.78 -5.54 -6.49
N LEU A 36 26.87 -6.26 -7.59
CA LEU A 36 26.44 -5.74 -8.90
C LEU A 36 24.90 -5.75 -9.05
N ASP A 37 24.24 -6.81 -8.58
CA ASP A 37 22.80 -6.96 -8.70
C ASP A 37 22.02 -6.54 -7.42
N TYR A 38 22.70 -6.01 -6.39
CA TYR A 38 22.12 -5.64 -5.09
C TYR A 38 20.93 -4.69 -5.25
N SER A 39 21.11 -3.59 -5.99
CA SER A 39 20.07 -2.58 -6.18
C SER A 39 18.81 -3.14 -6.83
N LYS A 40 18.97 -4.02 -7.80
CA LYS A 40 17.88 -4.71 -8.51
C LYS A 40 17.08 -5.63 -7.59
N TYR A 41 17.76 -6.36 -6.71
CA TYR A 41 17.09 -7.25 -5.75
C TYR A 41 16.48 -6.47 -4.58
N GLN A 42 17.12 -5.39 -4.15
CA GLN A 42 16.59 -4.49 -3.11
C GLN A 42 15.29 -3.82 -3.59
N GLU A 43 15.25 -3.33 -4.83
CA GLU A 43 14.05 -2.75 -5.43
C GLU A 43 12.91 -3.78 -5.51
N LYS A 44 13.20 -5.00 -5.94
CA LYS A 44 12.21 -6.09 -5.98
C LYS A 44 11.71 -6.48 -4.58
N ALA A 45 12.59 -6.55 -3.60
CA ALA A 45 12.23 -6.86 -2.22
C ALA A 45 11.39 -5.73 -1.60
N GLY A 46 11.77 -4.48 -1.81
CA GLY A 46 11.03 -3.32 -1.35
C GLY A 46 9.62 -3.27 -1.93
N ASN A 47 9.49 -3.50 -3.22
CA ASN A 47 8.20 -3.51 -3.90
C ASN A 47 7.30 -4.69 -3.50
N ASN A 48 7.87 -5.78 -3.04
CA ASN A 48 7.12 -6.97 -2.62
C ASN A 48 6.79 -7.02 -1.12
N SER A 49 7.62 -6.40 -0.29
CA SER A 49 7.58 -6.59 1.16
C SER A 49 7.08 -5.34 1.91
N LEU A 50 7.33 -4.15 1.38
CA LEU A 50 6.95 -2.90 2.03
C LEU A 50 5.94 -2.15 1.15
N ARG A 51 4.69 -2.17 1.54
CA ARG A 51 3.67 -1.27 1.00
C ARG A 51 3.77 0.04 1.76
N ARG A 52 4.35 1.05 1.14
CA ARG A 52 4.36 2.40 1.70
C ARG A 52 2.97 2.99 1.50
N ILE A 53 2.22 3.08 2.57
CA ILE A 53 0.92 3.74 2.61
C ILE A 53 1.16 5.14 3.13
N GLU A 54 0.98 6.13 2.28
CA GLU A 54 1.03 7.53 2.68
C GLU A 54 -0.27 7.86 3.41
N LEU A 55 -0.16 8.15 4.70
CA LEU A 55 -1.29 8.60 5.51
C LEU A 55 -1.34 10.13 5.43
N GLU A 56 -2.42 10.63 4.87
CA GLU A 56 -2.66 12.08 4.86
C GLU A 56 -2.83 12.56 6.29
N ALA A 57 -2.05 13.56 6.69
CA ALA A 57 -2.18 14.17 8.00
C ALA A 57 -3.55 14.85 8.13
N PRO A 58 -4.19 14.79 9.30
CA PRO A 58 -5.48 15.48 9.51
C PRO A 58 -5.32 16.99 9.36
N ARG A 59 -6.29 17.58 8.69
CA ARG A 59 -6.34 19.04 8.50
C ARG A 59 -6.75 19.71 9.81
N GLY A 60 -6.23 20.89 10.10
CA GLY A 60 -6.53 21.66 11.32
C GLY A 60 -8.03 21.91 11.51
N ILE A 61 -8.51 21.82 12.74
CA ILE A 61 -9.89 22.11 13.13
C ILE A 61 -10.07 23.63 13.19
N ILE A 62 -11.23 24.14 12.76
CA ILE A 62 -11.56 25.57 12.85
C ILE A 62 -12.59 25.75 13.98
N TYR A 63 -12.30 26.62 14.90
CA TYR A 63 -13.13 26.91 16.08
C TYR A 63 -13.73 28.31 15.99
N ASP A 64 -14.85 28.50 16.69
CA ASP A 64 -15.42 29.83 16.94
C ASP A 64 -14.72 30.52 18.15
N LEU A 65 -15.16 31.70 18.48
CA LEU A 65 -14.64 32.49 19.65
C LEU A 65 -14.90 31.81 21.00
N ASN A 66 -15.86 30.89 21.06
CA ASN A 66 -16.22 30.12 22.25
C ASN A 66 -15.55 28.74 22.29
N ASN A 67 -14.58 28.49 21.45
CA ASN A 67 -13.87 27.20 21.30
C ASN A 67 -14.79 26.04 20.88
N LYS A 68 -15.90 26.33 20.18
CA LYS A 68 -16.73 25.30 19.56
C LYS A 68 -16.22 25.00 18.15
N PRO A 69 -16.07 23.74 17.77
CA PRO A 69 -15.62 23.42 16.41
C PRO A 69 -16.70 23.79 15.40
N ILE A 70 -16.32 24.57 14.40
CA ILE A 70 -17.14 24.95 13.24
C ILE A 70 -16.89 24.00 12.09
N VAL A 71 -15.60 23.63 11.90
CA VAL A 71 -15.17 22.70 10.85
C VAL A 71 -14.24 21.66 11.48
N ASP A 72 -14.57 20.40 11.30
CA ASP A 72 -13.83 19.27 11.86
C ASP A 72 -13.55 18.21 10.78
N ASN A 73 -12.80 17.20 11.12
CA ASN A 73 -12.48 16.07 10.24
C ASN A 73 -13.17 14.81 10.77
N GLN A 74 -14.00 14.21 9.94
CA GLN A 74 -14.60 12.91 10.25
C GLN A 74 -13.79 11.82 9.56
N PHE A 75 -13.32 10.85 10.33
CA PHE A 75 -12.64 9.68 9.77
C PHE A 75 -13.68 8.72 9.20
N ILE A 76 -13.41 8.27 7.99
CA ILE A 76 -14.21 7.28 7.30
C ILE A 76 -13.30 6.15 6.83
N TYR A 77 -13.90 5.00 6.57
CA TYR A 77 -13.19 3.84 6.03
C TYR A 77 -13.55 3.67 4.56
N ASP A 78 -12.54 3.64 3.72
CA ASP A 78 -12.70 3.31 2.31
C ASP A 78 -12.28 1.85 2.12
N LEU A 79 -13.13 1.09 1.43
CA LEU A 79 -12.90 -0.32 1.13
C LEU A 79 -12.22 -0.45 -0.21
N ASN A 80 -11.09 -1.10 -0.20
CA ASN A 80 -10.25 -1.32 -1.39
C ASN A 80 -10.06 -2.81 -1.61
N ILE A 81 -9.74 -3.18 -2.84
CA ILE A 81 -9.32 -4.53 -3.20
C ILE A 81 -7.94 -4.47 -3.82
N ILE A 82 -7.10 -5.46 -3.53
CA ILE A 82 -5.78 -5.61 -4.12
C ILE A 82 -5.88 -6.73 -5.16
N PRO A 83 -5.84 -6.42 -6.47
CA PRO A 83 -6.09 -7.42 -7.50
C PRO A 83 -5.13 -8.62 -7.45
N LYS A 84 -3.90 -8.44 -7.01
CA LYS A 84 -2.93 -9.54 -6.86
C LYS A 84 -3.37 -10.57 -5.81
N ASP A 85 -3.95 -10.11 -4.72
CA ASP A 85 -4.32 -10.97 -3.57
C ASP A 85 -5.75 -11.52 -3.70
N PHE A 86 -6.49 -11.03 -4.69
CA PHE A 86 -7.86 -11.43 -4.97
C PHE A 86 -7.88 -12.73 -5.81
N ASP A 87 -8.72 -13.66 -5.41
CA ASP A 87 -8.98 -14.90 -6.15
C ASP A 87 -10.49 -15.12 -6.28
N SER A 88 -11.00 -14.96 -7.49
CA SER A 88 -12.44 -15.08 -7.80
C SER A 88 -13.05 -16.43 -7.44
N LYS A 89 -12.23 -17.50 -7.36
CA LYS A 89 -12.70 -18.87 -7.05
C LYS A 89 -12.96 -19.06 -5.55
N THR A 90 -12.20 -18.37 -4.71
CA THR A 90 -12.29 -18.50 -3.25
C THR A 90 -13.05 -17.36 -2.59
N PHE A 91 -13.29 -16.26 -3.32
CA PHE A 91 -13.94 -15.05 -2.80
C PHE A 91 -15.46 -15.27 -2.65
N ASN A 92 -15.99 -14.98 -1.46
CA ASN A 92 -17.40 -15.16 -1.15
C ASN A 92 -18.20 -13.91 -1.55
N TYR A 93 -18.72 -13.90 -2.77
CA TYR A 93 -19.51 -12.77 -3.33
C TYR A 93 -20.83 -12.55 -2.60
N ASP A 94 -21.49 -13.62 -2.18
CA ASP A 94 -22.78 -13.55 -1.47
C ASP A 94 -22.61 -12.86 -0.12
N LEU A 95 -21.55 -13.22 0.60
CA LEU A 95 -21.19 -12.60 1.87
C LEU A 95 -20.87 -11.11 1.70
N MET A 96 -20.09 -10.78 0.66
CA MET A 96 -19.75 -9.40 0.32
C MET A 96 -20.98 -8.55 0.01
N TYR A 97 -21.90 -9.09 -0.78
CA TYR A 97 -23.16 -8.41 -1.09
C TYR A 97 -24.03 -8.22 0.15
N LYS A 98 -24.13 -9.25 1.00
CA LYS A 98 -24.94 -9.23 2.24
C LYS A 98 -24.44 -8.18 3.25
N ILE A 99 -23.11 -8.03 3.39
CA ILE A 99 -22.51 -7.13 4.40
C ILE A 99 -22.36 -5.71 3.86
N ALA A 100 -21.82 -5.54 2.64
CA ALA A 100 -21.46 -4.24 2.09
C ALA A 100 -22.34 -3.76 0.93
N GLY A 101 -23.25 -4.59 0.44
CA GLY A 101 -24.14 -4.26 -0.68
C GLY A 101 -23.42 -4.14 -2.02
N ILE A 102 -22.20 -4.64 -2.14
CA ILE A 102 -21.38 -4.51 -3.36
C ILE A 102 -21.52 -5.77 -4.22
N ASN A 103 -21.96 -5.58 -5.45
CA ASN A 103 -22.17 -6.67 -6.42
C ASN A 103 -20.84 -7.29 -6.90
N GLY A 104 -20.82 -8.59 -7.05
CA GLY A 104 -19.68 -9.35 -7.55
C GLY A 104 -19.22 -8.88 -8.94
N SER A 105 -20.15 -8.59 -9.83
CA SER A 105 -19.86 -8.09 -11.18
C SER A 105 -19.05 -6.79 -11.16
N THR A 106 -19.35 -5.91 -10.20
CA THR A 106 -18.60 -4.66 -10.00
C THR A 106 -17.16 -4.95 -9.59
N ILE A 107 -16.98 -5.89 -8.64
CA ILE A 107 -15.65 -6.30 -8.15
C ILE A 107 -14.82 -6.89 -9.29
N ASP A 108 -15.40 -7.83 -10.04
CA ASP A 108 -14.71 -8.49 -11.16
C ASP A 108 -14.32 -7.49 -12.26
N SER A 109 -15.20 -6.54 -12.57
CA SER A 109 -14.91 -5.48 -13.54
C SER A 109 -13.74 -4.60 -13.10
N ILE A 110 -13.73 -4.18 -11.83
CA ILE A 110 -12.66 -3.35 -11.24
C ILE A 110 -11.33 -4.13 -11.22
N VAL A 111 -11.37 -5.39 -10.79
CA VAL A 111 -10.17 -6.25 -10.70
C VAL A 111 -9.60 -6.51 -12.10
N SER A 112 -10.43 -6.88 -13.07
CA SER A 112 -9.99 -7.18 -14.44
C SER A 112 -9.35 -5.96 -15.11
N PHE A 113 -9.93 -4.78 -14.93
CA PHE A 113 -9.39 -3.52 -15.46
C PHE A 113 -8.03 -3.17 -14.86
N ASN A 114 -7.79 -3.54 -13.60
CA ASN A 114 -6.56 -3.21 -12.86
C ASN A 114 -5.57 -4.39 -12.75
N SER A 115 -5.84 -5.52 -13.42
CA SER A 115 -4.99 -6.72 -13.36
C SER A 115 -3.67 -6.58 -14.14
N ASN A 116 -3.50 -5.53 -14.94
CA ASN A 116 -2.33 -5.35 -15.80
C ASN A 116 -1.11 -4.84 -15.03
N SER A 117 -0.03 -5.61 -15.12
CA SER A 117 1.35 -5.24 -14.72
C SER A 117 1.50 -4.64 -13.31
N ILE A 118 1.72 -3.34 -13.24
CA ILE A 118 2.07 -2.62 -12.02
C ILE A 118 0.84 -2.33 -11.15
N LYS A 119 -0.32 -2.13 -11.78
CA LYS A 119 -1.57 -1.76 -11.08
C LYS A 119 -2.11 -2.86 -10.17
N LYS A 120 -1.81 -4.13 -10.47
CA LYS A 120 -2.31 -5.28 -9.69
C LYS A 120 -1.83 -5.28 -8.22
N PHE A 121 -0.74 -4.57 -7.91
CA PHE A 121 -0.19 -4.49 -6.56
C PHE A 121 -0.76 -3.32 -5.73
N LYS A 122 -1.47 -2.39 -6.39
CA LYS A 122 -2.03 -1.22 -5.72
C LYS A 122 -3.47 -1.50 -5.26
N PRO A 123 -3.85 -1.00 -4.06
CA PRO A 123 -5.25 -1.05 -3.65
C PRO A 123 -6.13 -0.26 -4.62
N VAL A 124 -7.24 -0.82 -5.01
CA VAL A 124 -8.22 -0.19 -5.89
C VAL A 124 -9.53 -0.03 -5.12
N LEU A 125 -10.07 1.17 -5.12
CA LEU A 125 -11.27 1.53 -4.37
C LEU A 125 -12.50 0.79 -4.93
N ILE A 126 -13.26 0.12 -4.05
CA ILE A 126 -14.51 -0.56 -4.38
C ILE A 126 -15.71 -0.03 -3.59
N GLY A 127 -15.45 0.59 -2.42
CA GLY A 127 -16.51 1.20 -1.61
C GLY A 127 -15.99 2.36 -0.80
N ARG A 128 -16.80 3.40 -0.65
CA ARG A 128 -16.47 4.57 0.16
C ARG A 128 -17.38 4.69 1.36
N ASN A 129 -16.87 5.35 2.39
CA ASN A 129 -17.63 5.70 3.60
C ASN A 129 -18.28 4.47 4.24
N ILE A 130 -17.47 3.42 4.42
CA ILE A 130 -17.90 2.19 5.11
C ILE A 130 -17.96 2.52 6.60
N ASP A 131 -19.11 2.23 7.22
CA ASP A 131 -19.29 2.40 8.66
C ASP A 131 -18.47 1.37 9.44
N LEU A 132 -18.25 1.65 10.71
CA LEU A 132 -17.41 0.81 11.58
C LEU A 132 -18.01 -0.60 11.76
N GLU A 133 -19.33 -0.72 11.80
CA GLU A 133 -20.02 -2.01 11.94
C GLU A 133 -19.77 -2.90 10.71
N THR A 134 -19.99 -2.36 9.52
CA THR A 134 -19.75 -3.05 8.25
C THR A 134 -18.27 -3.45 8.11
N LYS A 135 -17.34 -2.51 8.44
CA LYS A 135 -15.90 -2.79 8.45
C LYS A 135 -15.58 -3.98 9.37
N SER A 136 -16.11 -3.97 10.60
CA SER A 136 -15.83 -5.04 11.58
C SER A 136 -16.31 -6.41 11.07
N LYS A 137 -17.53 -6.45 10.51
CA LYS A 137 -18.08 -7.68 9.90
C LYS A 137 -17.24 -8.20 8.75
N LEU A 138 -16.74 -7.29 7.89
CA LEU A 138 -15.87 -7.68 6.76
C LEU A 138 -14.50 -8.17 7.26
N GLU A 139 -13.93 -7.54 8.28
CA GLU A 139 -12.63 -7.96 8.87
C GLU A 139 -12.75 -9.32 9.58
N GLU A 140 -13.85 -9.60 10.25
CA GLU A 140 -14.13 -10.91 10.86
C GLU A 140 -14.14 -12.03 9.81
N ASN A 141 -14.62 -11.73 8.61
CA ASN A 141 -14.74 -12.70 7.51
C ASN A 141 -13.60 -12.57 6.47
N LYS A 142 -12.47 -12.04 6.88
CA LYS A 142 -11.33 -11.76 5.99
C LYS A 142 -10.77 -13.00 5.27
N LEU A 143 -10.93 -14.18 5.88
CA LEU A 143 -10.45 -15.45 5.26
C LEU A 143 -11.26 -15.80 4.00
N ASP A 144 -12.55 -15.48 4.00
CA ASP A 144 -13.47 -15.71 2.87
C ASP A 144 -13.48 -14.54 1.87
N LEU A 145 -12.86 -13.40 2.26
CA LEU A 145 -12.85 -12.15 1.50
C LEU A 145 -11.40 -11.69 1.23
N LYS A 146 -10.60 -12.62 0.72
CA LYS A 146 -9.17 -12.35 0.45
C LYS A 146 -8.98 -11.23 -0.56
N GLY A 147 -8.00 -10.39 -0.28
CA GLY A 147 -7.66 -9.24 -1.11
C GLY A 147 -8.30 -7.94 -0.67
N LEU A 148 -9.23 -7.96 0.30
CA LEU A 148 -9.81 -6.73 0.86
C LEU A 148 -8.80 -5.97 1.72
N TYR A 149 -8.83 -4.66 1.61
CA TYR A 149 -7.97 -3.75 2.36
C TYR A 149 -8.76 -2.49 2.72
N PHE A 150 -8.69 -2.09 3.99
CA PHE A 150 -9.30 -0.84 4.45
C PHE A 150 -8.24 0.26 4.50
N SER A 151 -8.56 1.41 3.92
CA SER A 151 -7.78 2.63 4.11
C SER A 151 -8.62 3.64 4.88
N ASN A 152 -7.96 4.36 5.78
CA ASN A 152 -8.58 5.48 6.46
C ASN A 152 -8.57 6.68 5.52
N SER A 153 -9.72 7.34 5.42
CA SER A 153 -9.89 8.57 4.66
C SER A 153 -10.54 9.61 5.57
N GLN A 154 -10.48 10.86 5.18
CA GLN A 154 -11.04 11.95 5.98
C GLN A 154 -12.01 12.75 5.13
N ILE A 155 -13.17 13.05 5.73
CA ILE A 155 -14.14 13.99 5.18
C ILE A 155 -14.14 15.22 6.05
N ARG A 156 -14.09 16.38 5.40
CA ARG A 156 -14.22 17.68 6.08
C ARG A 156 -15.69 17.92 6.38
N THR A 157 -16.04 18.04 7.65
CA THR A 157 -17.40 18.20 8.15
C THR A 157 -17.60 19.61 8.66
N TYR A 158 -18.64 20.28 8.17
CA TYR A 158 -19.03 21.62 8.58
C TYR A 158 -20.21 21.47 9.56
N ILE A 159 -19.97 21.79 10.84
CA ILE A 159 -20.85 21.43 11.98
C ILE A 159 -21.99 22.44 12.19
N MET A 160 -21.80 23.68 11.74
CA MET A 160 -22.80 24.73 11.96
C MET A 160 -23.91 24.74 10.92
N ASP A 161 -25.13 24.94 11.39
CA ASP A 161 -26.35 25.04 10.59
C ASP A 161 -26.48 26.38 9.83
N CYS A 162 -25.56 27.31 10.06
CA CYS A 162 -25.58 28.60 9.37
C CYS A 162 -24.79 28.56 8.06
N ASN A 163 -25.28 29.29 7.07
CA ASN A 163 -24.70 29.39 5.73
C ASN A 163 -23.37 30.18 5.74
N LEU A 164 -22.35 29.65 6.43
CA LEU A 164 -21.02 30.23 6.47
C LEU A 164 -20.14 29.79 5.29
N SER A 165 -20.69 29.12 4.31
CA SER A 165 -19.94 28.58 3.16
C SER A 165 -19.16 29.66 2.39
N HIS A 166 -19.66 30.88 2.32
CA HIS A 166 -18.97 32.01 1.69
C HIS A 166 -17.74 32.48 2.49
N VAL A 167 -17.79 32.39 3.83
CA VAL A 167 -16.68 32.76 4.72
C VAL A 167 -15.68 31.62 4.83
N LEU A 168 -16.15 30.44 5.18
CA LEU A 168 -15.31 29.25 5.37
C LEU A 168 -14.67 28.79 4.07
N GLY A 169 -15.43 28.88 2.97
CA GLY A 169 -14.99 28.40 1.67
C GLY A 169 -15.15 26.90 1.52
N TYR A 170 -14.42 26.33 0.57
CA TYR A 170 -14.47 24.90 0.29
C TYR A 170 -13.12 24.36 -0.13
N LEU A 171 -13.00 23.04 -0.05
CA LEU A 171 -11.79 22.31 -0.39
C LEU A 171 -11.92 21.69 -1.78
N ARG A 172 -10.80 21.57 -2.45
CA ARG A 172 -10.67 20.78 -3.67
C ARG A 172 -9.69 19.64 -3.40
N LYS A 173 -10.10 18.44 -3.73
CA LYS A 173 -9.22 17.27 -3.65
C LYS A 173 -8.42 17.13 -4.95
N LYS A 174 -7.12 17.25 -4.85
CA LYS A 174 -6.15 16.85 -5.87
C LYS A 174 -5.40 15.62 -5.32
N GLU A 175 -4.12 15.72 -5.13
CA GLU A 175 -3.32 14.73 -4.40
C GLU A 175 -3.58 14.83 -2.89
N SER A 176 -3.82 16.05 -2.40
CA SER A 176 -4.21 16.35 -1.01
C SER A 176 -5.38 17.34 -1.01
N LEU A 177 -5.98 17.56 0.18
CA LEU A 177 -7.04 18.53 0.37
C LEU A 177 -6.46 19.94 0.38
N ILE A 178 -6.86 20.75 -0.60
CA ILE A 178 -6.38 22.14 -0.77
C ILE A 178 -7.56 23.11 -0.64
N GLY A 179 -7.38 24.14 0.17
CA GLY A 179 -8.34 25.23 0.33
C GLY A 179 -8.48 26.02 -0.98
N PHE A 180 -9.69 26.06 -1.54
CA PHE A 180 -9.95 26.75 -2.81
C PHE A 180 -10.45 28.18 -2.60
N SER A 181 -11.21 28.44 -1.55
CA SER A 181 -11.78 29.76 -1.23
C SER A 181 -11.90 29.96 0.28
N GLY A 182 -12.20 31.18 0.70
CA GLY A 182 -12.50 31.57 2.08
C GLY A 182 -11.35 31.36 3.07
N VAL A 183 -11.72 31.10 4.32
CA VAL A 183 -10.81 30.82 5.45
C VAL A 183 -9.92 29.61 5.13
N GLU A 184 -10.49 28.57 4.52
CA GLU A 184 -9.78 27.35 4.12
C GLU A 184 -8.59 27.63 3.19
N LYS A 185 -8.75 28.61 2.28
CA LYS A 185 -7.67 29.05 1.38
C LYS A 185 -6.68 29.97 2.09
N TYR A 186 -7.18 30.94 2.84
CA TYR A 186 -6.35 31.96 3.49
C TYR A 186 -5.36 31.32 4.49
N TYR A 187 -5.87 30.37 5.30
CA TYR A 187 -5.07 29.65 6.30
C TYR A 187 -4.59 28.27 5.81
N GLN A 188 -4.38 28.12 4.49
CA GLN A 188 -3.97 26.85 3.89
C GLN A 188 -2.69 26.28 4.53
N ASN A 189 -1.71 27.12 4.80
CA ASN A 189 -0.40 26.70 5.33
C ASN A 189 -0.49 26.23 6.79
N GLU A 190 -1.36 26.83 7.55
CA GLU A 190 -1.61 26.53 8.97
C GLU A 190 -2.52 25.31 9.12
N LEU A 191 -3.50 25.20 8.24
CA LEU A 191 -4.51 24.15 8.31
C LEU A 191 -4.01 22.82 7.72
N LYS A 192 -3.12 22.85 6.72
CA LYS A 192 -2.58 21.60 6.19
C LYS A 192 -1.76 20.89 7.27
N GLY A 193 -1.95 19.61 7.44
CA GLY A 193 -1.15 18.79 8.35
C GLY A 193 0.31 18.70 7.89
N ILE A 194 1.19 18.30 8.80
CA ILE A 194 2.61 18.11 8.52
C ILE A 194 2.87 16.61 8.37
N UNK A 195 3.19 16.46 7.37
CA UNK A 195 3.42 15.10 7.05
C UNK A 195 4.73 14.72 7.08
#